data_ef4dddd99d3fe664912ed932e8668c69
#
_entry.id   ef4dddd99d3fe664912ed932e8668c69
#
_cell.length_a   1.000
_cell.length_b   1.000
_cell.length_c   1.000
_cell.angle_alpha   90.00
_cell.angle_beta   90.00
_cell.angle_gamma   90.00
#
_symmetry.space_group_name_H-M   'P 1'
#
loop_
_entity.id
_entity.type
_entity.pdbx_description
1 polymer ?
#
loop_
_entity_poly.entity_id
_entity_poly.type
_entity_poly.pdbx_seq_one_letter_code
_entity_poly.pdbx_strand_id
1 'polypeptide(L)'
;DQFSYLFETVPNDLVFSFLSAGYQSKSYTITTKVKPELISFDVQFKYPPHTHKQTDVFSNNGNLNLPEHTQISWTISCQDADSVQLTVGNHSSVSAAYLADNQLFKLRYKAIKSDPYELLLTNQYGHNQESIKYQFTVQQDLFPELEVAFFVDTLYYDFVLITGTF
;
A
#
# COMPACT_ATOMS: atom_id res chain seq x y z
N ASP A 1 -41.98 -32.98 -3.78
CA ASP A 1 -42.06 -31.62 -3.15
C ASP A 1 -40.67 -31.16 -2.89
N GLN A 2 -40.38 -29.89 -3.24
CA GLN A 2 -39.10 -29.23 -2.99
C GLN A 2 -39.28 -28.13 -1.92
N PHE A 3 -38.44 -28.13 -0.91
CA PHE A 3 -38.41 -27.10 0.13
C PHE A 3 -37.17 -26.24 -0.03
N SER A 4 -37.31 -24.92 0.16
CA SER A 4 -36.20 -23.97 0.16
C SER A 4 -36.29 -23.09 1.39
N TYR A 5 -35.12 -22.82 1.97
CA TYR A 5 -34.99 -21.86 3.06
C TYR A 5 -33.81 -20.93 2.76
N LEU A 6 -33.99 -19.63 2.89
CA LEU A 6 -32.99 -18.60 2.67
C LEU A 6 -32.47 -18.10 4.01
N PHE A 7 -31.19 -18.28 4.28
CA PHE A 7 -30.50 -17.59 5.36
C PHE A 7 -30.06 -16.21 4.85
N GLU A 8 -30.67 -15.13 5.32
CA GLU A 8 -30.35 -13.77 4.87
C GLU A 8 -28.91 -13.38 5.26
N THR A 9 -28.47 -13.78 6.46
CA THR A 9 -27.11 -13.57 6.96
C THR A 9 -26.65 -14.79 7.75
N VAL A 10 -25.39 -15.16 7.58
CA VAL A 10 -24.75 -16.24 8.34
C VAL A 10 -23.46 -15.69 8.97
N PRO A 11 -23.56 -14.97 10.10
CA PRO A 11 -22.39 -14.30 10.71
C PRO A 11 -21.41 -15.26 11.38
N ASN A 12 -21.88 -16.45 11.79
CA ASN A 12 -21.08 -17.49 12.44
C ASN A 12 -21.43 -18.86 11.88
N ASP A 13 -20.64 -19.86 12.23
CA ASP A 13 -20.93 -21.25 11.87
C ASP A 13 -22.33 -21.62 12.34
N LEU A 14 -23.09 -22.24 11.44
CA LEU A 14 -24.49 -22.61 11.65
C LEU A 14 -24.66 -24.11 11.48
N VAL A 15 -25.25 -24.76 12.49
CA VAL A 15 -25.63 -26.18 12.41
C VAL A 15 -27.15 -26.26 12.34
N PHE A 16 -27.67 -26.97 11.36
CA PHE A 16 -29.13 -27.14 11.19
C PHE A 16 -29.48 -28.58 10.83
N SER A 17 -30.73 -28.95 11.08
CA SER A 17 -31.32 -30.21 10.65
C SER A 17 -32.75 -29.97 10.21
N PHE A 18 -33.29 -30.85 9.39
CA PHE A 18 -34.67 -30.83 8.96
C PHE A 18 -35.51 -31.71 9.90
N LEU A 19 -36.70 -31.23 10.29
CA LEU A 19 -37.64 -31.98 11.08
C LEU A 19 -38.98 -32.05 10.33
N SER A 20 -39.52 -33.23 10.14
CA SER A 20 -40.83 -33.45 9.51
C SER A 20 -41.50 -34.67 10.05
N ALA A 21 -42.74 -34.55 10.46
CA ALA A 21 -43.58 -35.63 10.97
C ALA A 21 -42.91 -36.58 11.97
N GLY A 22 -42.09 -36.01 12.88
CA GLY A 22 -41.37 -36.77 13.91
C GLY A 22 -40.05 -37.39 13.44
N TYR A 23 -39.68 -37.22 12.19
CA TYR A 23 -38.37 -37.63 11.64
C TYR A 23 -37.44 -36.48 11.59
N GLN A 24 -36.20 -36.68 12.06
CA GLN A 24 -35.12 -35.71 12.01
C GLN A 24 -34.04 -36.14 11.02
N SER A 25 -33.58 -35.26 10.16
CA SER A 25 -32.46 -35.48 9.28
C SER A 25 -31.13 -35.54 10.07
N LYS A 26 -30.07 -35.94 9.42
CA LYS A 26 -28.70 -35.66 9.90
C LYS A 26 -28.49 -34.15 10.01
N SER A 27 -27.58 -33.75 10.88
CA SER A 27 -27.14 -32.35 10.99
C SER A 27 -26.30 -31.95 9.78
N TYR A 28 -26.50 -30.74 9.31
CA TYR A 28 -25.71 -30.07 8.27
C TYR A 28 -25.01 -28.86 8.90
N THR A 29 -23.79 -28.58 8.48
CA THR A 29 -23.00 -27.44 8.96
C THR A 29 -22.70 -26.50 7.80
N ILE A 30 -22.97 -25.20 8.00
CA ILE A 30 -22.46 -24.12 7.17
C ILE A 30 -21.31 -23.51 7.94
N THR A 31 -20.10 -23.55 7.39
CA THR A 31 -18.92 -22.95 8.00
C THR A 31 -18.67 -21.60 7.36
N THR A 32 -18.60 -20.57 8.17
CA THR A 32 -18.26 -19.21 7.73
C THR A 32 -16.75 -19.06 7.67
N LYS A 33 -16.26 -18.32 6.66
CA LYS A 33 -14.86 -18.00 6.49
C LYS A 33 -14.71 -16.49 6.53
N VAL A 34 -13.91 -16.03 7.48
CA VAL A 34 -13.61 -14.59 7.63
C VAL A 34 -12.61 -14.19 6.55
N LYS A 35 -12.88 -13.08 5.87
CA LYS A 35 -11.95 -12.49 4.90
C LYS A 35 -11.10 -11.42 5.57
N PRO A 36 -9.83 -11.28 5.16
CA PRO A 36 -8.98 -10.22 5.70
C PRO A 36 -9.48 -8.84 5.26
N GLU A 37 -9.43 -7.88 6.18
CA GLU A 37 -9.89 -6.52 5.97
C GLU A 37 -8.81 -5.51 6.39
N LEU A 38 -8.63 -4.46 5.58
CA LEU A 38 -7.79 -3.33 5.91
C LEU A 38 -8.55 -2.36 6.81
N ILE A 39 -8.05 -2.13 8.02
CA ILE A 39 -8.67 -1.19 8.96
C ILE A 39 -8.12 0.22 8.76
N SER A 40 -6.81 0.35 8.77
CA SER A 40 -6.14 1.65 8.57
C SER A 40 -4.68 1.46 8.18
N PHE A 41 -4.08 2.50 7.65
CA PHE A 41 -2.64 2.52 7.42
C PHE A 41 -2.08 3.92 7.51
N ASP A 42 -0.84 4.02 7.99
CA ASP A 42 -0.03 5.22 7.97
C ASP A 42 1.10 5.05 6.97
N VAL A 43 1.38 6.13 6.24
CA VAL A 43 2.46 6.21 5.27
C VAL A 43 3.45 7.26 5.70
N GLN A 44 4.69 6.88 5.93
CA GLN A 44 5.78 7.76 6.30
C GLN A 44 6.74 7.92 5.12
N PHE A 45 7.08 9.16 4.78
CA PHE A 45 8.07 9.51 3.77
C PHE A 45 9.40 9.91 4.41
N LYS A 46 10.47 9.26 3.97
CA LYS A 46 11.83 9.72 4.21
C LYS A 46 12.42 10.18 2.89
N TYR A 47 12.50 11.48 2.72
CA TYR A 47 12.98 12.13 1.52
C TYR A 47 14.48 12.00 1.33
N PRO A 48 15.00 12.07 0.08
CA PRO A 48 16.43 12.18 -0.20
C PRO A 48 17.02 13.44 0.45
N PRO A 49 18.30 13.38 0.92
CA PRO A 49 18.93 14.49 1.64
C PRO A 49 18.96 15.82 0.87
N HIS A 50 19.13 15.78 -0.46
CA HIS A 50 19.19 16.96 -1.32
C HIS A 50 17.88 17.77 -1.36
N THR A 51 16.75 17.17 -1.02
CA THR A 51 15.46 17.87 -0.99
C THR A 51 15.27 18.76 0.21
N HIS A 52 16.12 18.63 1.25
CA HIS A 52 16.02 19.32 2.54
C HIS A 52 14.63 19.23 3.21
N LYS A 53 13.79 18.27 2.78
CA LYS A 53 12.45 18.03 3.36
C LYS A 53 12.55 17.18 4.61
N GLN A 54 11.72 17.50 5.58
CA GLN A 54 11.52 16.69 6.78
C GLN A 54 10.62 15.48 6.46
N THR A 55 10.64 14.51 7.37
CA THR A 55 9.77 13.34 7.28
C THR A 55 8.31 13.72 7.43
N ASP A 56 7.48 13.30 6.48
CA ASP A 56 6.02 13.49 6.53
C ASP A 56 5.32 12.17 6.84
N VAL A 57 4.16 12.26 7.50
CA VAL A 57 3.29 11.12 7.80
C VAL A 57 1.87 11.42 7.33
N PHE A 58 1.28 10.50 6.60
CA PHE A 58 -0.08 10.59 6.08
C PHE A 58 -0.88 9.37 6.52
N SER A 59 -2.08 9.58 7.04
CA SER A 59 -2.97 8.51 7.46
C SER A 59 -4.04 8.25 6.39
N ASN A 60 -4.26 6.99 6.05
CA ASN A 60 -5.28 6.50 5.11
C ASN A 60 -5.25 7.19 3.73
N ASN A 61 -4.10 7.70 3.31
CA ASN A 61 -3.89 8.27 1.99
C ASN A 61 -2.93 7.38 1.19
N GLY A 62 -3.46 6.70 0.18
CA GLY A 62 -2.69 5.79 -0.64
C GLY A 62 -2.21 6.39 -1.96
N ASN A 63 -2.81 7.50 -2.43
CA ASN A 63 -2.30 8.19 -3.61
C ASN A 63 -1.20 9.16 -3.20
N LEU A 64 0.04 8.83 -3.56
CA LEU A 64 1.24 9.45 -3.03
C LEU A 64 1.94 10.27 -4.12
N ASN A 65 2.29 11.54 -3.80
CA ASN A 65 3.09 12.41 -4.65
C ASN A 65 4.41 12.72 -3.92
N LEU A 66 5.53 12.37 -4.53
CA LEU A 66 6.82 12.37 -3.86
C LEU A 66 7.99 12.53 -4.86
N PRO A 67 9.12 13.09 -4.42
CA PRO A 67 10.35 13.12 -5.19
C PRO A 67 10.90 11.71 -5.46
N GLU A 68 11.64 11.57 -6.54
CA GLU A 68 12.38 10.36 -6.86
C GLU A 68 13.29 9.93 -5.69
N HIS A 69 13.51 8.64 -5.54
CA HIS A 69 14.30 8.03 -4.46
C HIS A 69 13.78 8.21 -3.04
N THR A 70 12.56 8.73 -2.84
CA THR A 70 11.93 8.76 -1.52
C THR A 70 11.71 7.34 -0.99
N GLN A 71 12.09 7.12 0.26
CA GLN A 71 11.79 5.88 0.97
C GLN A 71 10.43 6.00 1.64
N ILE A 72 9.52 5.09 1.28
CA ILE A 72 8.17 5.01 1.81
C ILE A 72 8.12 3.87 2.82
N SER A 73 7.49 4.12 3.97
CA SER A 73 7.26 3.11 5.00
C SER A 73 5.78 3.09 5.34
N TRP A 74 5.12 1.96 5.18
CA TRP A 74 3.74 1.75 5.62
C TRP A 74 3.71 1.07 6.97
N THR A 75 2.79 1.50 7.82
CA THR A 75 2.36 0.82 9.04
C THR A 75 0.89 0.52 8.88
N ILE A 76 0.52 -0.76 8.78
CA ILE A 76 -0.79 -1.21 8.31
C ILE A 76 -1.45 -2.00 9.44
N SER A 77 -2.69 -1.62 9.77
CA SER A 77 -3.58 -2.34 10.69
C SER A 77 -4.62 -3.09 9.88
N CYS A 78 -4.72 -4.40 10.13
CA CYS A 78 -5.64 -5.28 9.45
C CYS A 78 -6.41 -6.11 10.48
N GLN A 79 -7.59 -6.56 10.07
CA GLN A 79 -8.37 -7.57 10.78
C GLN A 79 -8.33 -8.87 9.98
N ASP A 80 -8.19 -10.00 10.69
CA ASP A 80 -8.23 -11.37 10.13
C ASP A 80 -7.22 -11.61 8.97
N ALA A 81 -6.09 -10.91 8.96
CA ALA A 81 -5.01 -11.07 7.99
C ALA A 81 -3.79 -11.75 8.62
N ASP A 82 -3.26 -12.78 7.93
CA ASP A 82 -2.02 -13.46 8.30
C ASP A 82 -0.81 -12.84 7.60
N SER A 83 -1.02 -12.22 6.45
CA SER A 83 0.04 -11.57 5.67
C SER A 83 -0.47 -10.39 4.86
N VAL A 84 0.43 -9.44 4.61
CA VAL A 84 0.21 -8.28 3.74
C VAL A 84 1.34 -8.20 2.72
N GLN A 85 0.98 -8.01 1.45
CA GLN A 85 1.90 -7.89 0.34
C GLN A 85 1.61 -6.62 -0.45
N LEU A 86 2.66 -5.89 -0.81
CA LEU A 86 2.61 -4.75 -1.73
C LEU A 86 3.06 -5.23 -3.11
N THR A 87 2.24 -5.03 -4.11
CA THR A 87 2.63 -5.23 -5.51
C THR A 87 2.72 -3.87 -6.19
N VAL A 88 3.86 -3.57 -6.83
CA VAL A 88 4.10 -2.31 -7.54
C VAL A 88 4.26 -2.58 -9.03
N GLY A 89 3.42 -1.94 -9.83
CA GLY A 89 3.35 -2.18 -11.27
C GLY A 89 3.10 -3.67 -11.57
N ASN A 90 3.75 -4.18 -12.60
CA ASN A 90 3.57 -5.57 -13.03
C ASN A 90 4.68 -6.52 -12.51
N HIS A 91 5.67 -6.03 -11.77
CA HIS A 91 6.91 -6.81 -11.58
C HIS A 91 7.51 -6.83 -10.17
N SER A 92 7.08 -5.95 -9.28
CA SER A 92 7.69 -5.86 -7.95
C SER A 92 6.69 -6.20 -6.86
N SER A 93 7.01 -7.23 -6.07
CA SER A 93 6.21 -7.62 -4.92
C SER A 93 7.07 -7.61 -3.67
N VAL A 94 6.58 -6.95 -2.63
CA VAL A 94 7.27 -6.81 -1.33
C VAL A 94 6.33 -7.29 -0.22
N SER A 95 6.79 -8.27 0.56
CA SER A 95 6.03 -8.76 1.71
C SER A 95 6.26 -7.87 2.93
N ALA A 96 5.20 -7.60 3.68
CA ALA A 96 5.28 -6.86 4.92
C ALA A 96 5.84 -7.74 6.04
N ALA A 97 6.60 -7.13 6.94
CA ALA A 97 7.00 -7.76 8.21
C ALA A 97 5.88 -7.58 9.23
N TYR A 98 5.46 -8.68 9.86
CA TYR A 98 4.50 -8.63 10.96
C TYR A 98 5.18 -8.26 12.27
N LEU A 99 4.62 -7.29 12.99
CA LEU A 99 5.06 -6.85 14.31
C LEU A 99 4.08 -7.39 15.36
N ALA A 100 4.47 -8.45 16.03
CA ALA A 100 3.65 -9.15 17.01
C ALA A 100 3.22 -8.27 18.20
N ASP A 101 4.10 -7.37 18.65
CA ASP A 101 3.84 -6.50 19.81
C ASP A 101 2.62 -5.59 19.62
N ASN A 102 2.38 -5.11 18.40
CA ASN A 102 1.32 -4.15 18.08
C ASN A 102 0.28 -4.71 17.11
N GLN A 103 0.40 -5.94 16.65
CA GLN A 103 -0.44 -6.57 15.63
C GLN A 103 -0.50 -5.74 14.33
N LEU A 104 0.63 -5.15 13.94
CA LEU A 104 0.76 -4.29 12.77
C LEU A 104 1.67 -4.93 11.74
N PHE A 105 1.42 -4.60 10.47
CA PHE A 105 2.30 -4.97 9.38
C PHE A 105 3.15 -3.76 8.97
N LYS A 106 4.46 -3.94 8.84
CA LYS A 106 5.37 -2.93 8.32
C LYS A 106 5.93 -3.32 6.96
N LEU A 107 5.93 -2.35 6.06
CA LEU A 107 6.39 -2.49 4.70
C LEU A 107 7.23 -1.29 4.30
N ARG A 108 8.28 -1.50 3.50
CA ARG A 108 9.14 -0.44 2.99
C ARG A 108 9.36 -0.60 1.50
N TYR A 109 9.33 0.51 0.81
CA TYR A 109 9.59 0.58 -0.63
C TYR A 109 10.35 1.87 -0.97
N LYS A 110 11.23 1.83 -1.96
CA LYS A 110 11.91 3.01 -2.49
C LYS A 110 11.31 3.35 -3.85
N ALA A 111 10.65 4.50 -3.94
CA ALA A 111 10.02 4.94 -5.18
C ALA A 111 11.06 5.54 -6.14
N ILE A 112 11.12 5.00 -7.36
CA ILE A 112 12.04 5.44 -8.42
C ILE A 112 11.25 6.04 -9.58
N LYS A 113 10.08 5.51 -9.86
CA LYS A 113 9.21 5.95 -10.96
C LYS A 113 7.75 5.90 -10.56
N SER A 114 6.91 6.60 -11.30
CA SER A 114 5.46 6.55 -11.12
C SER A 114 4.93 5.19 -11.54
N ASP A 115 4.27 4.49 -10.62
CA ASP A 115 3.65 3.19 -10.87
C ASP A 115 2.35 3.06 -10.03
N PRO A 116 1.35 2.33 -10.52
CA PRO A 116 0.26 1.88 -9.68
C PRO A 116 0.77 0.85 -8.66
N TYR A 117 0.14 0.79 -7.49
CA TYR A 117 0.42 -0.25 -6.53
C TYR A 117 -0.84 -0.79 -5.88
N GLU A 118 -0.75 -2.01 -5.38
CA GLU A 118 -1.86 -2.74 -4.78
C GLU A 118 -1.42 -3.37 -3.46
N LEU A 119 -2.29 -3.30 -2.45
CA LEU A 119 -2.14 -4.02 -1.19
C LEU A 119 -3.00 -5.28 -1.23
N LEU A 120 -2.35 -6.43 -1.09
CA LEU A 120 -2.97 -7.74 -1.00
C LEU A 120 -2.87 -8.25 0.43
N LEU A 121 -4.00 -8.44 1.08
CA LEU A 121 -4.12 -9.03 2.39
C LEU A 121 -4.55 -10.48 2.23
N THR A 122 -3.92 -11.40 2.96
CA THR A 122 -4.20 -12.83 2.82
C THR A 122 -4.31 -13.49 4.19
N ASN A 123 -5.21 -14.45 4.30
CA ASN A 123 -5.28 -15.39 5.41
C ASN A 123 -5.45 -16.82 4.89
N GLN A 124 -5.56 -17.80 5.80
CA GLN A 124 -5.72 -19.22 5.45
C GLN A 124 -6.96 -19.52 4.57
N TYR A 125 -7.93 -18.62 4.48
CA TYR A 125 -9.17 -18.81 3.72
C TYR A 125 -9.19 -18.08 2.38
N GLY A 126 -8.26 -17.15 2.15
CA GLY A 126 -8.16 -16.39 0.91
C GLY A 126 -7.57 -15.01 1.08
N HIS A 127 -7.90 -14.11 0.16
CA HIS A 127 -7.43 -12.72 0.16
C HIS A 127 -8.60 -11.73 0.33
N ASN A 128 -8.27 -10.44 0.53
CA ASN A 128 -9.24 -9.36 0.63
C ASN A 128 -10.16 -9.33 -0.60
N GLN A 129 -11.43 -8.99 -0.37
CA GLN A 129 -12.47 -9.04 -1.39
C GLN A 129 -12.33 -7.93 -2.41
N GLU A 130 -11.97 -6.73 -1.95
CA GLU A 130 -11.78 -5.57 -2.79
C GLU A 130 -10.30 -5.33 -3.04
N SER A 131 -9.98 -5.01 -4.29
CA SER A 131 -8.62 -4.64 -4.67
C SER A 131 -8.30 -3.24 -4.14
N ILE A 132 -7.29 -3.14 -3.27
CA ILE A 132 -6.84 -1.88 -2.68
C ILE A 132 -5.77 -1.30 -3.59
N LYS A 133 -6.19 -0.52 -4.60
CA LYS A 133 -5.32 0.06 -5.63
C LYS A 133 -5.10 1.53 -5.41
N TYR A 134 -3.84 1.93 -5.50
CA TYR A 134 -3.36 3.30 -5.38
C TYR A 134 -2.28 3.59 -6.41
N GLN A 135 -1.75 4.81 -6.41
CA GLN A 135 -0.72 5.24 -7.33
C GLN A 135 0.38 6.04 -6.64
N PHE A 136 1.62 5.79 -7.04
CA PHE A 136 2.73 6.73 -6.82
C PHE A 136 2.83 7.68 -8.01
N THR A 137 2.90 8.96 -7.73
CA THR A 137 3.33 9.98 -8.67
C THR A 137 4.71 10.46 -8.24
N VAL A 138 5.73 10.09 -8.99
CA VAL A 138 7.12 10.41 -8.68
C VAL A 138 7.57 11.60 -9.52
N GLN A 139 8.03 12.65 -8.85
CA GLN A 139 8.69 13.79 -9.46
C GLN A 139 10.17 13.42 -9.67
N GLN A 140 10.60 13.36 -10.92
CA GLN A 140 11.99 13.06 -11.25
C GLN A 140 12.90 14.24 -10.91
N ASP A 141 14.11 13.92 -10.44
CA ASP A 141 15.18 14.90 -10.30
C ASP A 141 15.70 15.26 -11.68
N LEU A 142 15.52 16.51 -12.06
CA LEU A 142 16.08 17.03 -13.30
C LEU A 142 17.54 17.47 -13.06
N PHE A 143 18.38 17.23 -14.05
CA PHE A 143 19.73 17.82 -14.02
C PHE A 143 19.61 19.33 -14.02
N PRO A 144 20.46 20.04 -13.23
CA PRO A 144 20.49 21.49 -13.25
C PRO A 144 20.86 21.97 -14.66
N GLU A 145 20.05 22.89 -15.20
CA GLU A 145 20.39 23.57 -16.43
C GLU A 145 21.35 24.71 -16.09
N LEU A 146 22.52 24.69 -16.73
CA LEU A 146 23.53 25.72 -16.58
C LEU A 146 23.55 26.58 -17.84
N GLU A 147 23.11 27.83 -17.70
CA GLU A 147 23.29 28.83 -18.77
C GLU A 147 24.58 29.63 -18.48
N VAL A 148 25.54 29.52 -19.38
CA VAL A 148 26.82 30.27 -19.26
C VAL A 148 26.82 31.40 -20.30
N ALA A 149 26.67 32.63 -19.81
CA ALA A 149 26.81 33.83 -20.64
C ALA A 149 28.21 34.41 -20.50
N PHE A 150 28.93 34.51 -21.61
CA PHE A 150 30.23 35.20 -21.67
C PHE A 150 30.00 36.62 -22.19
N PHE A 151 30.33 37.60 -21.37
CA PHE A 151 30.43 38.98 -21.81
C PHE A 151 31.89 39.29 -22.05
N VAL A 152 32.30 39.47 -23.30
CA VAL A 152 33.64 39.89 -23.66
C VAL A 152 33.63 41.40 -23.77
N ASP A 153 34.15 42.06 -22.74
CA ASP A 153 34.55 43.47 -22.87
C ASP A 153 36.03 43.52 -23.20
N THR A 154 36.52 44.64 -23.72
CA THR A 154 37.88 44.86 -24.19
C THR A 154 38.96 44.90 -23.07
N LEU A 155 38.58 44.60 -21.85
CA LEU A 155 39.46 44.51 -20.69
C LEU A 155 39.92 43.11 -20.42
N TYR A 156 41.18 42.92 -20.06
CA TYR A 156 41.74 41.63 -19.65
C TYR A 156 41.28 41.30 -18.24
N TYR A 157 40.72 40.05 -18.08
CA TYR A 157 40.34 39.53 -16.79
C TYR A 157 41.28 38.37 -16.39
N ASP A 158 41.72 38.37 -15.14
CA ASP A 158 42.56 37.30 -14.58
C ASP A 158 41.73 36.06 -14.17
N PHE A 159 40.42 36.17 -14.11
CA PHE A 159 39.51 35.05 -13.73
C PHE A 159 38.14 35.19 -14.36
N VAL A 160 37.45 34.08 -14.49
CA VAL A 160 36.05 33.97 -14.90
C VAL A 160 35.26 33.37 -13.72
N LEU A 161 34.23 34.07 -13.25
CA LEU A 161 33.31 33.55 -12.23
C LEU A 161 32.12 32.93 -12.92
N ILE A 162 31.89 31.63 -12.67
CA ILE A 162 30.69 30.91 -13.11
C ILE A 162 29.77 30.80 -11.91
N THR A 163 28.56 31.33 -12.00
CA THR A 163 27.52 31.21 -10.97
C THR A 163 26.35 30.46 -11.53
N GLY A 164 25.80 29.53 -10.75
CA GLY A 164 24.60 28.79 -11.05
C GLY A 164 23.78 28.53 -9.79
N THR A 165 22.50 28.30 -9.93
CA THR A 165 21.61 27.82 -8.86
C THR A 165 21.38 26.33 -9.05
N PHE A 166 21.53 25.56 -7.96
CA PHE A 166 21.33 24.11 -7.92
C PHE A 166 20.09 23.79 -7.12
#